data_24be36ee304660f6a0d60e1b44e0bd52
#
_entry.id   24be36ee304660f6a0d60e1b44e0bd52
#
_cell.length_a   1.000
_cell.length_b   1.000
_cell.length_c   1.000
_cell.angle_alpha   90.00
_cell.angle_beta   90.00
_cell.angle_gamma   90.00
#
_symmetry.space_group_name_H-M   'P 1'
#
loop_
_entity.id
_entity.type
_entity.pdbx_description
1 polymer ?
#
loop_
_entity_poly.entity_id
_entity_poly.type
_entity_poly.pdbx_seq_one_letter_code
_entity_poly.pdbx_strand_id
1 'polypeptide(L)'
;MLGLAAPSYAQVIPSSTEQLSAPWNTQRVFEPSSLPDLTDSETRNEIQPEDMPVNKRQQPGYEPVGIRAGSWMFSPKLISGALYDSNVFSSNTTKRADIAAVLQPSLRAHTLWERHGIDLKLDAQSTIYNENSSLNQTNASLKGNGWFDIAHDLAVLTNFQIAHLNEGVGTLSSPVNAISPTPYDLFSGDVTVRKEFNRLTTSVGMRVDSYDYGQTRAENGSIINQDGRDGQIYSLHGRVDYAFSPVLGWFAGVEGNQRNIRGTPAQPLDSQGYRALSGFTVGFTNLLSGEFGVGYVQQRFDAASIGSIEGPSYRAMLTWRPTRLLDVHFKAEQIVTETSDTSSTGVLANAFQLGLDYELRRNVIVSLAGGYENDRFFGQPRKDTVMTSDARIKYLMNRYGSISVFHRYTDRNSDIPAFSFDKHQVGINVTAQF
;
A
#
# COMPACT_ATOMS: atom_id res chain seq x y z
N MET A 1 39.62 -13.44 24.47
CA MET A 1 39.17 -13.49 23.07
C MET A 1 37.78 -12.86 23.06
N LEU A 2 37.73 -11.57 22.76
CA LEU A 2 36.50 -10.81 22.66
C LEU A 2 35.94 -11.03 21.25
N GLY A 3 34.84 -11.77 21.15
CA GLY A 3 34.09 -11.89 19.92
C GLY A 3 33.40 -10.55 19.62
N LEU A 4 33.88 -9.86 18.61
CA LEU A 4 33.19 -8.71 18.02
C LEU A 4 31.94 -9.23 17.32
N ALA A 5 30.78 -9.00 17.90
CA ALA A 5 29.50 -9.11 17.22
C ALA A 5 29.52 -8.11 16.06
N ALA A 6 29.29 -8.60 14.84
CA ALA A 6 29.10 -7.75 13.68
C ALA A 6 27.89 -6.85 13.89
N PRO A 7 27.98 -5.55 13.62
CA PRO A 7 26.84 -4.65 13.77
C PRO A 7 25.77 -5.00 12.74
N SER A 8 24.55 -5.23 13.21
CA SER A 8 23.37 -5.38 12.40
C SER A 8 23.06 -4.08 11.67
N TYR A 9 23.07 -4.12 10.33
CA TYR A 9 22.93 -2.94 9.49
C TYR A 9 21.47 -2.59 9.20
N ALA A 10 21.23 -1.29 9.29
CA ALA A 10 20.12 -0.54 8.72
C ALA A 10 18.74 -1.22 8.81
N GLN A 11 18.06 -0.94 9.89
CA GLN A 11 16.61 -1.11 9.98
C GLN A 11 15.96 -0.25 8.93
N VAL A 12 15.57 -0.84 7.83
CA VAL A 12 14.65 -0.22 6.91
C VAL A 12 13.26 -0.34 7.54
N ILE A 13 12.59 0.77 7.63
CA ILE A 13 11.32 0.94 8.30
C ILE A 13 10.28 0.11 7.58
N PRO A 14 9.53 -0.73 8.27
CA PRO A 14 8.32 -1.28 7.71
C PRO A 14 7.41 -0.12 7.31
N SER A 15 6.90 -0.14 6.08
CA SER A 15 5.87 0.79 5.67
C SER A 15 4.75 0.71 6.70
N SER A 16 4.64 1.69 7.58
CA SER A 16 3.63 1.77 8.62
C SER A 16 2.31 2.15 8.00
N THR A 17 1.81 1.23 7.23
CA THR A 17 0.42 1.23 6.88
C THR A 17 -0.24 0.03 7.55
N GLU A 18 -0.40 0.07 8.87
CA GLU A 18 -1.79 -0.01 9.30
C GLU A 18 -2.39 1.23 8.68
N GLN A 19 -2.65 1.09 7.40
CA GLN A 19 -3.44 2.02 6.65
C GLN A 19 -4.60 2.29 7.53
N LEU A 20 -4.74 3.53 7.85
CA LEU A 20 -5.99 4.06 8.30
C LEU A 20 -7.04 3.21 7.62
N SER A 21 -7.72 2.36 8.38
CA SER A 21 -8.72 1.44 7.86
C SER A 21 -9.92 2.27 7.42
N ALA A 22 -9.75 2.90 6.32
CA ALA A 22 -10.73 3.71 5.67
C ALA A 22 -10.82 3.23 4.23
N PRO A 23 -12.00 3.27 3.63
CA PRO A 23 -12.32 2.69 2.33
C PRO A 23 -11.67 3.44 1.16
N TRP A 24 -10.54 4.05 1.35
CA TRP A 24 -9.80 4.58 0.24
C TRP A 24 -8.54 3.76 0.02
N ASN A 25 -8.83 2.61 -0.31
CA ASN A 25 -8.02 1.97 -1.23
C ASN A 25 -8.21 2.75 -2.56
N THR A 26 -7.50 3.85 -2.73
CA THR A 26 -6.94 4.11 -4.01
C THR A 26 -5.89 3.00 -4.16
N GLN A 27 -6.35 1.75 -4.16
CA GLN A 27 -5.58 0.70 -4.72
C GLN A 27 -5.42 1.13 -6.16
N ARG A 28 -4.28 1.69 -6.41
CA ARG A 28 -3.75 1.71 -7.75
C ARG A 28 -3.76 0.26 -8.13
N VAL A 29 -4.60 -0.06 -9.08
CA VAL A 29 -4.86 -1.40 -9.58
C VAL A 29 -3.57 -2.11 -9.96
N PHE A 30 -2.57 -1.32 -10.20
CA PHE A 30 -1.20 -1.72 -10.40
C PHE A 30 -0.34 -0.85 -9.48
N GLU A 31 -0.16 -1.25 -8.21
CA GLU A 31 1.10 -0.89 -7.60
C GLU A 31 2.15 -1.52 -8.52
N PRO A 32 2.94 -0.73 -9.27
CA PRO A 32 4.11 -1.30 -9.90
C PRO A 32 4.83 -1.96 -8.76
N SER A 33 5.26 -3.20 -8.98
CA SER A 33 6.00 -3.96 -8.02
C SER A 33 6.96 -3.00 -7.32
N SER A 34 6.61 -2.54 -6.13
CA SER A 34 7.60 -1.95 -5.26
C SER A 34 8.68 -3.02 -5.22
N LEU A 35 9.92 -2.67 -5.54
CA LEU A 35 11.05 -3.53 -5.20
C LEU A 35 10.70 -4.10 -3.83
N PRO A 36 10.64 -5.42 -3.67
CA PRO A 36 10.03 -6.03 -2.51
C PRO A 36 10.49 -5.28 -1.30
N ASP A 37 9.56 -4.90 -0.45
CA ASP A 37 9.89 -4.24 0.79
C ASP A 37 10.61 -5.29 1.64
N LEU A 38 11.93 -5.39 1.41
CA LEU A 38 12.81 -6.36 2.06
C LEU A 38 12.84 -6.15 3.58
N THR A 39 12.14 -5.16 4.05
CA THR A 39 12.13 -4.70 5.43
C THR A 39 11.21 -5.49 6.34
N ASP A 40 10.19 -6.14 5.81
CA ASP A 40 9.33 -6.99 6.64
C ASP A 40 10.04 -8.28 7.13
N SER A 41 11.16 -8.67 6.51
CA SER A 41 11.93 -9.85 6.91
C SER A 41 13.00 -9.58 7.99
N GLU A 42 13.33 -8.32 8.26
CA GLU A 42 14.41 -7.96 9.19
C GLU A 42 13.98 -7.85 10.66
N THR A 43 12.74 -8.09 11.00
CA THR A 43 12.24 -7.99 12.38
C THR A 43 12.74 -9.10 13.32
N ARG A 44 13.83 -9.76 12.98
CA ARG A 44 14.43 -10.80 13.83
C ARG A 44 15.37 -10.28 14.90
N ASN A 45 15.88 -9.06 14.78
CA ASN A 45 16.58 -8.39 15.87
C ASN A 45 15.55 -7.78 16.80
N GLU A 46 15.64 -8.06 18.09
CA GLU A 46 14.83 -7.47 19.15
C GLU A 46 14.88 -5.94 19.06
N ILE A 47 14.00 -5.37 18.20
CA ILE A 47 13.74 -3.93 18.21
C ILE A 47 13.22 -3.64 19.60
N GLN A 48 13.94 -2.83 20.35
CA GLN A 48 13.45 -2.40 21.66
C GLN A 48 12.07 -1.79 21.46
N PRO A 49 11.06 -2.12 22.27
CA PRO A 49 9.70 -1.59 22.11
C PRO A 49 9.64 -0.07 21.96
N GLU A 50 10.61 0.63 22.57
CA GLU A 50 10.76 2.09 22.50
C GLU A 50 11.25 2.60 21.12
N ASP A 51 11.82 1.75 20.31
CA ASP A 51 12.33 2.07 18.98
C ASP A 51 11.32 1.75 17.86
N MET A 52 10.20 1.14 18.23
CA MET A 52 9.09 0.91 17.28
C MET A 52 8.35 2.22 16.98
N PRO A 53 7.79 2.36 15.76
CA PRO A 53 6.92 3.49 15.43
C PRO A 53 5.77 3.64 16.41
N VAL A 54 5.38 4.89 16.71
CA VAL A 54 4.31 5.22 17.68
C VAL A 54 3.03 4.44 17.42
N ASN A 55 2.63 4.31 16.15
CA ASN A 55 1.41 3.61 15.76
C ASN A 55 1.50 2.07 15.80
N LYS A 56 2.73 1.50 15.82
CA LYS A 56 3.03 0.07 15.91
C LYS A 56 3.55 -0.34 17.29
N ARG A 57 3.96 0.64 18.09
CA ARG A 57 4.50 0.39 19.42
C ARG A 57 3.44 -0.25 20.30
N GLN A 58 3.81 -1.37 20.88
CA GLN A 58 3.01 -1.98 21.92
C GLN A 58 3.06 -1.09 23.17
N GLN A 59 1.89 -0.59 23.57
CA GLN A 59 1.78 0.23 24.77
C GLN A 59 1.62 -0.67 25.99
N PRO A 60 2.53 -0.60 27.01
CA PRO A 60 2.45 -1.46 28.18
C PRO A 60 1.06 -1.50 28.82
N GLY A 61 0.45 -2.67 28.88
CA GLY A 61 -0.90 -2.90 29.41
C GLY A 61 -2.05 -2.74 28.40
N TYR A 62 -1.75 -2.35 27.15
CA TYR A 62 -2.75 -2.22 26.07
C TYR A 62 -2.48 -3.19 24.92
N GLU A 63 -1.41 -3.99 24.98
CA GLU A 63 -1.09 -4.96 23.95
C GLU A 63 -2.11 -6.11 23.94
N PRO A 64 -2.57 -6.54 22.75
CA PRO A 64 -3.34 -7.77 22.62
C PRO A 64 -2.48 -8.97 23.06
N VAL A 65 -3.09 -9.90 23.75
CA VAL A 65 -2.38 -11.08 24.30
C VAL A 65 -2.07 -12.09 23.20
N GLY A 66 -2.95 -12.23 22.23
CA GLY A 66 -2.93 -13.29 21.25
C GLY A 66 -3.26 -14.67 21.81
N ILE A 67 -3.47 -15.61 20.93
CA ILE A 67 -3.77 -17.01 21.25
C ILE A 67 -2.62 -17.87 20.75
N ARG A 68 -1.86 -18.45 21.66
CA ARG A 68 -0.77 -19.37 21.31
C ARG A 68 -1.31 -20.80 21.13
N ALA A 69 -1.03 -21.40 19.99
CA ALA A 69 -1.33 -22.80 19.71
C ALA A 69 -0.06 -23.48 19.13
N GLY A 70 0.65 -24.21 19.97
CA GLY A 70 1.95 -24.81 19.62
C GLY A 70 2.98 -23.75 19.27
N SER A 71 3.51 -23.82 18.06
CA SER A 71 4.47 -22.84 17.49
C SER A 71 3.81 -21.69 16.74
N TRP A 72 2.51 -21.51 16.82
CA TRP A 72 1.77 -20.43 16.18
C TRP A 72 1.22 -19.45 17.21
N MET A 73 1.21 -18.18 16.83
CA MET A 73 0.52 -17.09 17.54
C MET A 73 -0.60 -16.56 16.64
N PHE A 74 -1.81 -16.51 17.17
CA PHE A 74 -2.99 -15.98 16.49
C PHE A 74 -3.43 -14.68 17.14
N SER A 75 -3.68 -13.65 16.35
CA SER A 75 -4.13 -12.33 16.81
C SER A 75 -5.41 -11.94 16.09
N PRO A 76 -6.59 -12.35 16.60
CA PRO A 76 -7.87 -11.95 16.05
C PRO A 76 -8.18 -10.49 16.39
N LYS A 77 -8.79 -9.79 15.43
CA LYS A 77 -9.23 -8.41 15.58
C LYS A 77 -10.53 -8.20 14.83
N LEU A 78 -11.45 -7.47 15.43
CA LEU A 78 -12.70 -7.03 14.82
C LEU A 78 -12.85 -5.53 14.96
N ILE A 79 -13.02 -4.83 13.85
CA ILE A 79 -13.39 -3.41 13.84
C ILE A 79 -14.83 -3.30 13.37
N SER A 80 -15.64 -2.56 14.12
CA SER A 80 -17.00 -2.21 13.76
C SER A 80 -17.16 -0.70 13.87
N GLY A 81 -17.82 -0.07 12.89
CA GLY A 81 -17.92 1.38 12.88
C GLY A 81 -19.03 1.91 12.00
N ALA A 82 -19.17 3.22 12.03
CA ALA A 82 -20.04 4.00 11.15
C ALA A 82 -19.19 5.05 10.41
N LEU A 83 -19.55 5.27 9.15
CA LEU A 83 -18.92 6.21 8.24
C LEU A 83 -19.99 7.12 7.65
N TYR A 84 -19.83 8.42 7.78
CA TYR A 84 -20.54 9.44 7.00
C TYR A 84 -19.68 9.86 5.81
N ASP A 85 -20.23 9.85 4.60
CA ASP A 85 -19.60 10.33 3.37
C ASP A 85 -20.48 11.41 2.76
N SER A 86 -19.95 12.61 2.56
CA SER A 86 -20.69 13.77 2.04
C SER A 86 -20.95 13.71 0.54
N ASN A 87 -20.26 12.80 -0.18
CA ASN A 87 -20.35 12.71 -1.65
C ASN A 87 -20.02 11.29 -2.11
N VAL A 88 -20.92 10.34 -1.84
CA VAL A 88 -20.70 8.91 -2.05
C VAL A 88 -20.43 8.51 -3.50
N PHE A 89 -20.92 9.30 -4.48
CA PHE A 89 -20.68 9.08 -5.91
C PHE A 89 -19.50 9.88 -6.45
N SER A 90 -18.82 10.66 -5.61
CA SER A 90 -17.70 11.51 -6.04
C SER A 90 -18.06 12.41 -7.24
N SER A 91 -19.25 12.99 -7.18
CA SER A 91 -19.80 13.84 -8.24
C SER A 91 -19.42 15.30 -8.03
N ASN A 92 -19.11 15.99 -9.13
CA ASN A 92 -18.87 17.44 -9.11
C ASN A 92 -20.17 18.26 -8.99
N THR A 93 -21.26 17.78 -9.59
CA THR A 93 -22.49 18.55 -9.75
C THR A 93 -23.58 18.14 -8.79
N THR A 94 -23.72 16.83 -8.50
CA THR A 94 -24.81 16.29 -7.68
C THR A 94 -24.22 15.48 -6.53
N LYS A 95 -23.85 16.20 -5.47
CA LYS A 95 -23.32 15.55 -4.26
C LYS A 95 -24.44 14.87 -3.50
N ARG A 96 -24.26 13.61 -3.16
CA ARG A 96 -25.15 12.84 -2.29
C ARG A 96 -24.39 12.35 -1.08
N ALA A 97 -24.90 12.65 0.09
CA ALA A 97 -24.36 12.17 1.35
C ALA A 97 -25.05 10.86 1.75
N ASP A 98 -24.33 9.99 2.45
CA ASP A 98 -24.90 8.78 3.04
C ASP A 98 -24.09 8.35 4.28
N ILE A 99 -24.69 7.47 5.07
CA ILE A 99 -24.04 6.83 6.21
C ILE A 99 -23.90 5.34 5.89
N ALA A 100 -22.72 4.79 6.19
CA ALA A 100 -22.45 3.38 6.02
C ALA A 100 -22.05 2.73 7.34
N ALA A 101 -22.48 1.49 7.54
CA ALA A 101 -21.92 0.59 8.53
C ALA A 101 -20.66 -0.09 7.97
N VAL A 102 -19.62 -0.18 8.79
CA VAL A 102 -18.36 -0.82 8.43
C VAL A 102 -18.08 -1.96 9.41
N LEU A 103 -17.75 -3.13 8.87
CA LEU A 103 -17.35 -4.31 9.64
C LEU A 103 -16.05 -4.88 9.05
N GLN A 104 -15.02 -5.03 9.90
CA GLN A 104 -13.69 -5.48 9.46
C GLN A 104 -13.16 -6.56 10.42
N PRO A 105 -13.46 -7.83 10.21
CA PRO A 105 -12.75 -8.92 10.86
C PRO A 105 -11.37 -9.11 10.27
N SER A 106 -10.37 -9.36 11.10
CA SER A 106 -9.04 -9.76 10.68
C SER A 106 -8.44 -10.81 11.61
N LEU A 107 -7.58 -11.66 11.05
CA LEU A 107 -6.84 -12.67 11.79
C LEU A 107 -5.40 -12.68 11.27
N ARG A 108 -4.45 -12.40 12.15
CA ARG A 108 -3.04 -12.64 11.87
C ARG A 108 -2.60 -13.93 12.55
N ALA A 109 -1.87 -14.76 11.84
CA ALA A 109 -1.23 -15.96 12.34
C ALA A 109 0.25 -15.96 11.98
N HIS A 110 1.13 -16.01 12.96
CA HIS A 110 2.57 -16.07 12.70
C HIS A 110 3.24 -17.17 13.49
N THR A 111 4.34 -17.70 12.94
CA THR A 111 5.12 -18.74 13.59
C THR A 111 6.07 -18.15 14.62
N LEU A 112 6.35 -18.95 15.67
CA LEU A 112 7.31 -18.64 16.73
C LEU A 112 8.61 -19.43 16.52
N TRP A 113 8.98 -19.72 15.27
CA TRP A 113 10.22 -20.45 14.95
C TRP A 113 11.44 -19.53 15.05
N GLU A 114 12.60 -20.11 15.36
CA GLU A 114 13.82 -19.31 15.55
C GLU A 114 14.53 -18.93 14.24
N ARG A 115 14.50 -19.79 13.22
CA ARG A 115 15.27 -19.60 11.98
C ARG A 115 14.43 -19.26 10.76
N HIS A 116 13.21 -19.74 10.73
CA HIS A 116 12.28 -19.54 9.63
C HIS A 116 11.05 -18.85 10.16
N GLY A 117 10.25 -18.27 9.30
CA GLY A 117 9.00 -17.70 9.74
C GLY A 117 7.96 -17.65 8.63
N ILE A 118 6.73 -17.77 9.06
CA ILE A 118 5.55 -17.59 8.22
C ILE A 118 4.64 -16.62 8.95
N ASP A 119 4.16 -15.61 8.25
CA ASP A 119 3.17 -14.64 8.72
C ASP A 119 2.00 -14.65 7.74
N LEU A 120 0.82 -15.00 8.22
CA LEU A 120 -0.41 -15.02 7.44
C LEU A 120 -1.37 -13.97 7.99
N LYS A 121 -2.00 -13.21 7.13
CA LYS A 121 -3.00 -12.21 7.49
C LYS A 121 -4.23 -12.37 6.62
N LEU A 122 -5.35 -12.70 7.27
CA LEU A 122 -6.68 -12.73 6.67
C LEU A 122 -7.41 -11.45 7.09
N ASP A 123 -7.85 -10.67 6.13
CA ASP A 123 -8.65 -9.47 6.33
C ASP A 123 -9.93 -9.56 5.50
N ALA A 124 -11.04 -9.11 6.06
CA ALA A 124 -12.24 -8.81 5.28
C ALA A 124 -12.81 -7.47 5.73
N GLN A 125 -13.50 -6.79 4.83
CA GLN A 125 -14.18 -5.53 5.11
C GLN A 125 -15.48 -5.46 4.34
N SER A 126 -16.59 -5.30 5.05
CA SER A 126 -17.90 -4.96 4.46
C SER A 126 -18.24 -3.51 4.78
N THR A 127 -18.68 -2.78 3.75
CA THR A 127 -19.22 -1.42 3.87
C THR A 127 -20.64 -1.45 3.32
N ILE A 128 -21.61 -1.13 4.15
CA ILE A 128 -23.04 -1.21 3.83
C ILE A 128 -23.65 0.17 4.01
N TYR A 129 -24.04 0.79 2.90
CA TYR A 129 -24.66 2.12 2.85
C TYR A 129 -26.14 2.03 3.17
N ASN A 130 -26.66 3.05 3.84
CA ASN A 130 -28.05 3.09 4.29
C ASN A 130 -29.03 3.35 3.13
N GLU A 131 -28.73 4.31 2.27
CA GLU A 131 -29.62 4.73 1.17
C GLU A 131 -29.14 4.22 -0.20
N ASN A 132 -27.83 4.20 -0.42
CA ASN A 132 -27.22 3.90 -1.71
C ASN A 132 -26.63 2.47 -1.75
N SER A 133 -27.51 1.47 -1.70
CA SER A 133 -27.10 0.06 -1.63
C SER A 133 -26.27 -0.41 -2.85
N SER A 134 -26.30 0.29 -3.97
CA SER A 134 -25.43 0.01 -5.13
C SER A 134 -23.95 0.19 -4.82
N LEU A 135 -23.62 0.94 -3.75
CA LEU A 135 -22.26 1.17 -3.28
C LEU A 135 -21.79 0.14 -2.23
N ASN A 136 -22.68 -0.78 -1.82
CA ASN A 136 -22.31 -1.84 -0.89
C ASN A 136 -21.19 -2.68 -1.48
N GLN A 137 -20.16 -2.94 -0.66
CA GLN A 137 -19.00 -3.69 -1.10
C GLN A 137 -18.44 -4.55 0.03
N THR A 138 -17.85 -5.66 -0.36
CA THR A 138 -17.11 -6.52 0.56
C THR A 138 -15.76 -6.84 -0.07
N ASN A 139 -14.70 -6.47 0.62
CA ASN A 139 -13.33 -6.81 0.29
C ASN A 139 -12.88 -7.95 1.18
N ALA A 140 -12.10 -8.88 0.62
CA ALA A 140 -11.47 -9.95 1.38
C ALA A 140 -10.06 -10.19 0.85
N SER A 141 -9.10 -10.46 1.72
CA SER A 141 -7.74 -10.78 1.30
C SER A 141 -7.05 -11.73 2.26
N LEU A 142 -6.27 -12.63 1.70
CA LEU A 142 -5.29 -13.45 2.41
C LEU A 142 -3.91 -13.04 1.92
N LYS A 143 -3.07 -12.54 2.84
CA LYS A 143 -1.66 -12.23 2.59
C LYS A 143 -0.79 -13.22 3.35
N GLY A 144 0.33 -13.62 2.76
CA GLY A 144 1.30 -14.46 3.41
C GLY A 144 2.72 -14.00 3.09
N ASN A 145 3.54 -13.95 4.13
CA ASN A 145 4.96 -13.68 4.03
C ASN A 145 5.71 -14.85 4.63
N GLY A 146 6.77 -15.29 3.97
CA GLY A 146 7.65 -16.35 4.46
C GLY A 146 9.10 -15.92 4.33
N TRP A 147 9.91 -16.26 5.34
CA TRP A 147 11.38 -16.15 5.24
C TRP A 147 12.01 -17.46 5.67
N PHE A 148 12.92 -17.92 4.86
CA PHE A 148 13.57 -19.21 5.03
C PHE A 148 15.09 -19.02 4.97
N ASP A 149 15.76 -19.11 6.12
CA ASP A 149 17.21 -19.04 6.21
C ASP A 149 17.80 -20.38 5.71
N ILE A 150 18.29 -20.42 4.50
CA ILE A 150 18.94 -21.58 3.89
C ILE A 150 20.34 -21.77 4.47
N ALA A 151 21.07 -20.67 4.62
CA ALA A 151 22.36 -20.58 5.30
C ALA A 151 22.41 -19.30 6.13
N HIS A 152 23.46 -19.09 6.93
CA HIS A 152 23.59 -17.89 7.78
C HIS A 152 23.59 -16.56 6.98
N ASP A 153 23.91 -16.64 5.70
CA ASP A 153 24.05 -15.50 4.78
C ASP A 153 23.19 -15.62 3.52
N LEU A 154 22.30 -16.61 3.47
CA LEU A 154 21.40 -16.89 2.35
C LEU A 154 19.99 -17.14 2.83
N ALA A 155 19.05 -16.31 2.40
CA ALA A 155 17.65 -16.44 2.71
C ALA A 155 16.78 -16.45 1.44
N VAL A 156 15.65 -17.13 1.52
CA VAL A 156 14.56 -17.06 0.54
C VAL A 156 13.38 -16.36 1.19
N LEU A 157 12.92 -15.31 0.54
CA LEU A 157 11.76 -14.53 0.94
C LEU A 157 10.61 -14.86 -0.01
N THR A 158 9.43 -15.06 0.53
CA THR A 158 8.24 -15.33 -0.27
C THR A 158 7.10 -14.43 0.19
N ASN A 159 6.38 -13.85 -0.74
CA ASN A 159 5.18 -13.07 -0.46
C ASN A 159 4.07 -13.56 -1.38
N PHE A 160 2.85 -13.64 -0.87
CA PHE A 160 1.69 -13.85 -1.74
C PHE A 160 0.47 -13.08 -1.21
N GLN A 161 -0.40 -12.75 -2.13
CA GLN A 161 -1.71 -12.19 -1.83
C GLN A 161 -2.76 -12.81 -2.74
N ILE A 162 -3.87 -13.22 -2.15
CA ILE A 162 -5.09 -13.60 -2.87
C ILE A 162 -6.18 -12.67 -2.33
N ALA A 163 -6.88 -11.96 -3.20
CA ALA A 163 -7.84 -10.97 -2.74
C ALA A 163 -9.01 -10.82 -3.72
N HIS A 164 -10.20 -10.62 -3.15
CA HIS A 164 -11.39 -10.10 -3.81
C HIS A 164 -11.58 -8.66 -3.33
N LEU A 165 -11.50 -7.70 -4.22
CA LEU A 165 -11.44 -6.28 -3.89
C LEU A 165 -12.43 -5.49 -4.74
N ASN A 166 -12.75 -4.28 -4.31
CA ASN A 166 -13.63 -3.38 -5.03
C ASN A 166 -12.97 -2.02 -5.19
N GLU A 167 -12.84 -1.54 -6.41
CA GLU A 167 -12.48 -0.17 -6.69
C GLU A 167 -13.69 0.73 -6.41
N GLY A 168 -13.54 1.63 -5.47
CA GLY A 168 -14.60 2.58 -5.12
C GLY A 168 -14.89 3.57 -6.24
N VAL A 169 -16.12 4.09 -6.26
CA VAL A 169 -16.48 5.20 -7.15
C VAL A 169 -15.63 6.43 -6.84
N GLY A 170 -15.13 7.08 -7.90
CA GLY A 170 -14.26 8.26 -7.79
C GLY A 170 -12.78 7.93 -7.56
N THR A 171 -12.34 6.68 -7.67
CA THR A 171 -10.91 6.34 -7.74
C THR A 171 -10.32 6.77 -9.09
N LEU A 172 -8.98 6.72 -9.23
CA LEU A 172 -8.28 7.04 -10.49
C LEU A 172 -8.82 6.22 -11.66
N SER A 173 -9.11 4.96 -11.41
CA SER A 173 -9.57 3.99 -12.39
C SER A 173 -11.10 3.77 -12.39
N SER A 174 -11.86 4.61 -11.66
CA SER A 174 -13.33 4.52 -11.71
C SER A 174 -13.86 5.10 -13.02
N PRO A 175 -14.74 4.38 -13.74
CA PRO A 175 -15.40 4.94 -14.90
C PRO A 175 -16.25 6.18 -14.53
N VAL A 176 -16.37 7.10 -15.49
CA VAL A 176 -17.29 8.26 -15.35
C VAL A 176 -18.71 7.74 -15.17
N ASN A 177 -19.47 8.39 -14.29
CA ASN A 177 -20.87 8.04 -13.98
C ASN A 177 -21.07 6.62 -13.42
N ALA A 178 -20.04 5.97 -12.90
CA ALA A 178 -20.20 4.73 -12.14
C ALA A 178 -20.99 4.98 -10.86
N ILE A 179 -22.01 4.14 -10.62
CA ILE A 179 -22.83 4.16 -9.40
C ILE A 179 -22.59 2.93 -8.51
N SER A 180 -21.72 2.04 -8.93
CA SER A 180 -21.29 0.89 -8.13
C SER A 180 -19.76 0.75 -8.19
N PRO A 181 -19.15 0.22 -7.14
CA PRO A 181 -17.74 -0.17 -7.19
C PRO A 181 -17.48 -1.20 -8.29
N THR A 182 -16.25 -1.24 -8.79
CA THR A 182 -15.80 -2.27 -9.75
C THR A 182 -15.13 -3.39 -8.95
N PRO A 183 -15.73 -4.60 -8.87
CA PRO A 183 -15.09 -5.73 -8.21
C PRO A 183 -13.95 -6.27 -9.05
N TYR A 184 -12.91 -6.80 -8.41
CA TYR A 184 -11.85 -7.52 -9.09
C TYR A 184 -11.19 -8.54 -8.17
N ASP A 185 -10.67 -9.60 -8.77
CA ASP A 185 -9.87 -10.62 -8.12
C ASP A 185 -8.39 -10.39 -8.42
N LEU A 186 -7.57 -10.48 -7.38
CA LEU A 186 -6.13 -10.31 -7.43
C LEU A 186 -5.43 -11.56 -6.91
N PHE A 187 -4.51 -12.07 -7.70
CA PHE A 187 -3.44 -12.94 -7.22
C PHE A 187 -2.09 -12.25 -7.42
N SER A 188 -1.27 -12.19 -6.37
CA SER A 188 0.11 -11.71 -6.42
C SER A 188 1.00 -12.73 -5.74
N GLY A 189 2.12 -13.07 -6.35
CA GLY A 189 3.12 -13.97 -5.79
C GLY A 189 4.53 -13.47 -6.11
N ASP A 190 5.41 -13.45 -5.09
CA ASP A 190 6.79 -13.02 -5.19
C ASP A 190 7.72 -14.02 -4.49
N VAL A 191 8.85 -14.33 -5.11
CA VAL A 191 9.92 -15.11 -4.53
C VAL A 191 11.24 -14.39 -4.76
N THR A 192 11.95 -14.09 -3.68
CA THR A 192 13.23 -13.37 -3.70
C THR A 192 14.30 -14.17 -2.98
N VAL A 193 15.44 -14.34 -3.60
CA VAL A 193 16.67 -14.91 -3.00
C VAL A 193 17.56 -13.74 -2.59
N ARG A 194 17.93 -13.70 -1.32
CA ARG A 194 18.82 -12.69 -0.73
C ARG A 194 20.10 -13.34 -0.25
N LYS A 195 21.24 -12.77 -0.64
CA LYS A 195 22.56 -13.18 -0.23
C LYS A 195 23.32 -12.00 0.38
N GLU A 196 23.92 -12.23 1.54
CA GLU A 196 24.74 -11.25 2.26
C GLU A 196 26.22 -11.58 2.14
N PHE A 197 27.04 -10.56 1.82
CA PHE A 197 28.48 -10.64 1.71
C PHE A 197 29.12 -9.53 2.54
N ASN A 198 29.24 -9.70 3.84
CA ASN A 198 29.77 -8.69 4.76
C ASN A 198 29.01 -7.34 4.64
N ARG A 199 29.50 -6.39 3.82
CA ARG A 199 28.89 -5.06 3.59
C ARG A 199 28.02 -4.98 2.34
N LEU A 200 27.98 -6.05 1.56
CA LEU A 200 27.23 -6.13 0.33
C LEU A 200 26.07 -7.09 0.52
N THR A 201 24.87 -6.64 0.25
CA THR A 201 23.67 -7.50 0.17
C THR A 201 23.16 -7.48 -1.27
N THR A 202 22.84 -8.66 -1.79
CA THR A 202 22.27 -8.81 -3.13
C THR A 202 20.96 -9.54 -3.03
N SER A 203 19.97 -9.12 -3.80
CA SER A 203 18.69 -9.82 -3.93
C SER A 203 18.28 -9.93 -5.40
N VAL A 204 17.71 -11.06 -5.76
CA VAL A 204 17.11 -11.30 -7.07
C VAL A 204 15.80 -12.04 -6.86
N GLY A 205 14.76 -11.60 -7.51
CA GLY A 205 13.44 -12.21 -7.36
C GLY A 205 12.57 -12.07 -8.60
N MET A 206 11.48 -12.84 -8.57
CA MET A 206 10.45 -12.82 -9.59
C MET A 206 9.08 -12.61 -8.94
N ARG A 207 8.21 -11.91 -9.66
CA ARG A 207 6.85 -11.65 -9.24
C ARG A 207 5.86 -11.93 -10.37
N VAL A 208 4.69 -12.40 -10.00
CA VAL A 208 3.55 -12.54 -10.90
C VAL A 208 2.35 -11.90 -10.23
N ASP A 209 1.69 -10.99 -10.94
CA ASP A 209 0.41 -10.41 -10.54
C ASP A 209 -0.64 -10.77 -11.60
N SER A 210 -1.84 -11.18 -11.18
CA SER A 210 -2.95 -11.51 -12.06
C SER A 210 -4.21 -10.80 -11.59
N TYR A 211 -4.91 -10.18 -12.52
CA TYR A 211 -6.11 -9.37 -12.29
C TYR A 211 -7.26 -9.88 -13.15
N ASP A 212 -8.44 -9.99 -12.55
CA ASP A 212 -9.70 -10.35 -13.22
C ASP A 212 -10.77 -9.38 -12.74
N TYR A 213 -11.24 -8.50 -13.65
CA TYR A 213 -12.16 -7.41 -13.37
C TYR A 213 -13.59 -7.78 -13.68
N GLY A 214 -14.47 -7.54 -12.72
CA GLY A 214 -15.90 -7.65 -12.93
C GLY A 214 -16.48 -6.41 -13.61
N GLN A 215 -17.79 -6.38 -13.63
CA GLN A 215 -18.58 -5.29 -14.25
C GLN A 215 -18.94 -4.24 -13.21
N THR A 216 -19.08 -2.98 -13.66
CA THR A 216 -19.68 -1.90 -12.89
C THR A 216 -20.91 -1.36 -13.57
N ARG A 217 -21.73 -0.58 -12.85
CA ARG A 217 -22.99 -0.01 -13.37
C ARG A 217 -22.89 1.50 -13.49
N ALA A 218 -23.40 2.03 -14.59
CA ALA A 218 -23.56 3.46 -14.80
C ALA A 218 -24.91 3.97 -14.27
N GLU A 219 -25.02 5.27 -14.09
CA GLU A 219 -26.24 5.94 -13.59
C GLU A 219 -27.49 5.68 -14.47
N ASN A 220 -27.32 5.50 -15.77
CA ASN A 220 -28.40 5.16 -16.70
C ASN A 220 -28.81 3.68 -16.65
N GLY A 221 -28.24 2.89 -15.73
CA GLY A 221 -28.49 1.45 -15.58
C GLY A 221 -27.70 0.56 -16.54
N SER A 222 -26.92 1.12 -17.46
CA SER A 222 -26.07 0.31 -18.34
C SER A 222 -24.91 -0.35 -17.59
N ILE A 223 -24.49 -1.50 -18.11
CA ILE A 223 -23.33 -2.22 -17.57
C ILE A 223 -22.09 -1.72 -18.29
N ILE A 224 -21.07 -1.38 -17.51
CA ILE A 224 -19.74 -1.02 -18.00
C ILE A 224 -18.84 -2.24 -17.78
N ASN A 225 -18.45 -2.87 -18.88
CA ASN A 225 -17.54 -4.00 -18.88
C ASN A 225 -16.11 -3.53 -18.63
N GLN A 226 -15.38 -4.19 -17.72
CA GLN A 226 -14.00 -3.90 -17.36
C GLN A 226 -13.03 -5.04 -17.75
N ASP A 227 -13.48 -6.07 -18.47
CA ASP A 227 -12.66 -7.23 -18.89
C ASP A 227 -11.42 -6.81 -19.73
N GLY A 228 -11.44 -5.61 -20.33
CA GLY A 228 -10.26 -5.07 -21.02
C GLY A 228 -9.06 -4.81 -20.09
N ARG A 229 -9.28 -4.79 -18.77
CA ARG A 229 -8.26 -4.61 -17.75
C ARG A 229 -7.73 -5.94 -17.19
N ASP A 230 -8.35 -7.04 -17.56
CA ASP A 230 -7.87 -8.37 -17.15
C ASP A 230 -6.48 -8.62 -17.70
N GLY A 231 -5.65 -9.26 -16.91
CA GLY A 231 -4.33 -9.61 -17.38
C GLY A 231 -3.36 -10.05 -16.30
N GLN A 232 -2.14 -10.26 -16.76
CA GLN A 232 -1.04 -10.76 -15.95
C GLN A 232 0.19 -9.89 -16.16
N ILE A 233 0.91 -9.65 -15.08
CA ILE A 233 2.19 -8.93 -15.06
C ILE A 233 3.24 -9.89 -14.52
N TYR A 234 4.29 -10.09 -15.29
CA TYR A 234 5.47 -10.85 -14.90
C TYR A 234 6.61 -9.87 -14.68
N SER A 235 7.24 -9.90 -13.52
CA SER A 235 8.36 -9.02 -13.18
C SER A 235 9.57 -9.83 -12.74
N LEU A 236 10.74 -9.38 -13.15
CA LEU A 236 12.03 -9.82 -12.64
C LEU A 236 12.71 -8.62 -12.02
N HIS A 237 13.16 -8.75 -10.78
CA HIS A 237 13.81 -7.65 -10.08
C HIS A 237 15.14 -8.08 -9.46
N GLY A 238 16.05 -7.13 -9.36
CA GLY A 238 17.34 -7.31 -8.71
C GLY A 238 17.74 -6.04 -7.96
N ARG A 239 18.39 -6.21 -6.81
CA ARG A 239 18.87 -5.10 -6.00
C ARG A 239 20.22 -5.46 -5.39
N VAL A 240 21.07 -4.46 -5.30
CA VAL A 240 22.36 -4.50 -4.62
C VAL A 240 22.39 -3.38 -3.61
N ASP A 241 22.72 -3.69 -2.36
CA ASP A 241 22.90 -2.76 -1.26
C ASP A 241 24.33 -2.82 -0.76
N TYR A 242 24.98 -1.68 -0.57
CA TYR A 242 26.33 -1.58 -0.03
C TYR A 242 26.37 -0.65 1.18
N ALA A 243 26.74 -1.18 2.34
CA ALA A 243 26.87 -0.42 3.57
C ALA A 243 28.24 0.27 3.66
N PHE A 244 28.28 1.60 3.48
CA PHE A 244 29.48 2.40 3.74
C PHE A 244 29.82 2.43 5.22
N SER A 245 28.79 2.54 6.03
CA SER A 245 28.86 2.59 7.50
C SER A 245 27.56 2.03 8.10
N PRO A 246 27.46 1.89 9.44
CA PRO A 246 26.21 1.49 10.10
C PRO A 246 25.01 2.42 9.86
N VAL A 247 25.25 3.64 9.42
CA VAL A 247 24.21 4.67 9.28
C VAL A 247 23.98 5.12 7.84
N LEU A 248 24.83 4.70 6.90
CA LEU A 248 24.74 5.11 5.50
C LEU A 248 25.06 3.94 4.59
N GLY A 249 24.15 3.65 3.70
CA GLY A 249 24.30 2.70 2.61
C GLY A 249 23.98 3.31 1.26
N TRP A 250 24.36 2.64 0.21
CA TRP A 250 23.99 2.90 -1.17
C TRP A 250 23.26 1.69 -1.72
N PHE A 251 22.28 1.93 -2.58
CA PHE A 251 21.62 0.87 -3.29
C PHE A 251 21.50 1.17 -4.79
N ALA A 252 21.43 0.10 -5.56
CA ALA A 252 20.97 0.13 -6.96
C ALA A 252 20.01 -1.03 -7.19
N GLY A 253 18.91 -0.75 -7.85
CA GLY A 253 17.89 -1.74 -8.16
C GLY A 253 17.38 -1.58 -9.59
N VAL A 254 17.03 -2.70 -10.19
CA VAL A 254 16.39 -2.76 -11.49
C VAL A 254 15.24 -3.74 -11.45
N GLU A 255 14.16 -3.39 -12.10
CA GLU A 255 13.00 -4.23 -12.33
C GLU A 255 12.63 -4.17 -13.81
N GLY A 256 12.48 -5.35 -14.42
CA GLY A 256 11.92 -5.49 -15.74
C GLY A 256 10.55 -6.16 -15.66
N ASN A 257 9.59 -5.73 -16.47
CA ASN A 257 8.25 -6.31 -16.49
C ASN A 257 7.75 -6.57 -17.92
N GLN A 258 6.90 -7.58 -18.02
CA GLN A 258 6.06 -7.85 -19.17
C GLN A 258 4.61 -7.88 -18.68
N ARG A 259 3.76 -7.09 -19.33
CA ARG A 259 2.34 -6.96 -19.05
C ARG A 259 1.54 -7.54 -20.21
N ASN A 260 0.74 -8.53 -19.92
CA ASN A 260 -0.19 -9.15 -20.85
C ASN A 260 -1.59 -8.75 -20.40
N ILE A 261 -2.08 -7.62 -20.90
CA ILE A 261 -3.37 -7.03 -20.54
C ILE A 261 -4.29 -7.14 -21.73
N ARG A 262 -5.47 -7.72 -21.55
CA ARG A 262 -6.41 -8.00 -22.64
C ARG A 262 -6.64 -6.78 -23.54
N GLY A 263 -6.85 -5.60 -22.97
CA GLY A 263 -7.19 -4.39 -23.72
C GLY A 263 -8.51 -4.51 -24.45
N THR A 264 -8.66 -3.73 -25.50
CA THR A 264 -9.75 -3.83 -26.47
C THR A 264 -9.16 -4.17 -27.85
N PRO A 265 -9.96 -4.73 -28.79
CA PRO A 265 -9.44 -4.97 -30.15
C PRO A 265 -8.92 -3.70 -30.85
N ALA A 266 -9.45 -2.54 -30.49
CA ALA A 266 -9.00 -1.24 -31.00
C ALA A 266 -7.77 -0.71 -30.26
N GLN A 267 -7.49 -1.16 -29.04
CA GLN A 267 -6.44 -0.68 -28.18
C GLN A 267 -5.89 -1.83 -27.30
N PRO A 268 -5.00 -2.68 -27.84
CA PRO A 268 -4.30 -3.67 -27.04
C PRO A 268 -3.37 -2.97 -26.05
N LEU A 269 -3.34 -3.47 -24.80
CA LEU A 269 -2.57 -2.85 -23.71
C LEU A 269 -1.33 -3.67 -23.31
N ASP A 270 -1.00 -4.69 -24.07
CA ASP A 270 0.23 -5.43 -23.86
C ASP A 270 1.44 -4.50 -23.91
N SER A 271 2.35 -4.67 -22.99
CA SER A 271 3.50 -3.79 -22.87
C SER A 271 4.66 -4.45 -22.14
N GLN A 272 5.85 -3.93 -22.37
CA GLN A 272 7.06 -4.31 -21.65
C GLN A 272 7.82 -3.08 -21.18
N GLY A 273 8.48 -3.21 -20.05
CA GLY A 273 9.17 -2.06 -19.49
C GLY A 273 10.20 -2.41 -18.46
N TYR A 274 10.90 -1.37 -18.02
CA TYR A 274 11.82 -1.48 -16.90
C TYR A 274 11.84 -0.19 -16.08
N ARG A 275 12.24 -0.34 -14.83
CA ARG A 275 12.53 0.75 -13.89
C ARG A 275 13.90 0.48 -13.27
N ALA A 276 14.77 1.45 -13.30
CA ALA A 276 16.07 1.39 -12.63
C ALA A 276 16.19 2.56 -11.65
N LEU A 277 16.59 2.28 -10.43
CA LEU A 277 16.80 3.28 -9.37
C LEU A 277 18.15 3.08 -8.72
N SER A 278 18.80 4.18 -8.33
CA SER A 278 19.96 4.17 -7.47
C SER A 278 19.84 5.29 -6.44
N GLY A 279 20.34 5.05 -5.25
CA GLY A 279 20.17 6.01 -4.16
C GLY A 279 20.88 5.60 -2.89
N PHE A 280 20.43 6.19 -1.80
CA PHE A 280 21.03 6.00 -0.49
C PHE A 280 19.99 5.52 0.51
N THR A 281 20.45 4.63 1.41
CA THR A 281 19.76 4.24 2.63
C THR A 281 20.38 4.98 3.80
N VAL A 282 19.56 5.53 4.67
CA VAL A 282 20.00 6.26 5.86
C VAL A 282 19.41 5.63 7.12
N GLY A 283 20.23 5.52 8.17
CA GLY A 283 19.81 4.98 9.46
C GLY A 283 20.56 5.68 10.58
N PHE A 284 20.37 7.02 10.70
CA PHE A 284 21.03 7.81 11.75
C PHE A 284 20.38 7.52 13.11
N THR A 285 20.89 6.49 13.77
CA THR A 285 20.30 6.00 15.02
C THR A 285 18.81 5.70 14.82
N ASN A 286 18.01 5.71 15.88
CA ASN A 286 16.54 5.58 15.77
C ASN A 286 15.85 6.89 15.39
N LEU A 287 16.62 7.94 15.04
CA LEU A 287 16.12 9.31 14.85
C LEU A 287 15.64 9.56 13.40
N LEU A 288 16.41 9.11 12.42
CA LEU A 288 16.09 9.26 11.00
C LEU A 288 16.48 7.98 10.29
N SER A 289 15.53 7.41 9.60
CA SER A 289 15.74 6.20 8.81
C SER A 289 14.94 6.23 7.53
N GLY A 290 15.41 5.51 6.51
CA GLY A 290 14.72 5.38 5.23
C GLY A 290 15.64 5.33 4.04
N GLU A 291 15.04 5.48 2.88
CA GLU A 291 15.77 5.49 1.61
C GLU A 291 15.27 6.59 0.68
N PHE A 292 16.14 7.06 -0.20
CA PHE A 292 15.77 7.86 -1.35
C PHE A 292 16.59 7.41 -2.56
N GLY A 293 15.95 7.38 -3.71
CA GLY A 293 16.58 7.00 -4.96
C GLY A 293 15.98 7.75 -6.14
N VAL A 294 16.79 7.88 -7.16
CA VAL A 294 16.41 8.46 -8.45
C VAL A 294 16.84 7.52 -9.57
N GLY A 295 16.19 7.62 -10.69
CA GLY A 295 16.48 6.75 -11.80
C GLY A 295 15.64 7.04 -13.02
N TYR A 296 15.27 5.99 -13.72
CA TYR A 296 14.55 6.08 -14.97
C TYR A 296 13.53 4.97 -15.10
N VAL A 297 12.37 5.25 -15.70
CA VAL A 297 11.34 4.29 -16.03
C VAL A 297 11.01 4.39 -17.52
N GLN A 298 10.82 3.22 -18.15
CA GLN A 298 10.30 3.12 -19.50
C GLN A 298 9.28 1.99 -19.57
N GLN A 299 8.12 2.27 -20.14
CA GLN A 299 7.08 1.28 -20.47
C GLN A 299 6.69 1.47 -21.92
N ARG A 300 6.96 0.48 -22.76
CA ARG A 300 6.66 0.46 -24.19
C ARG A 300 5.44 -0.44 -24.44
N PHE A 301 4.43 0.12 -25.07
CA PHE A 301 3.25 -0.61 -25.50
C PHE A 301 3.46 -1.24 -26.86
N ASP A 302 2.90 -2.43 -27.08
CA ASP A 302 3.02 -3.15 -28.35
C ASP A 302 2.22 -2.47 -29.47
N ALA A 303 1.13 -1.79 -29.11
CA ALA A 303 0.37 -0.97 -30.05
C ALA A 303 1.14 0.29 -30.43
N ALA A 304 1.52 0.40 -31.70
CA ALA A 304 2.30 1.53 -32.21
C ALA A 304 1.59 2.90 -32.05
N SER A 305 0.26 2.90 -31.96
CA SER A 305 -0.55 4.11 -31.72
C SER A 305 -0.38 4.69 -30.32
N ILE A 306 0.15 3.91 -29.36
CA ILE A 306 0.26 4.27 -27.96
C ILE A 306 1.63 4.88 -27.64
N GLY A 307 2.68 4.37 -28.27
CA GLY A 307 4.05 4.81 -28.02
C GLY A 307 4.65 4.25 -26.72
N SER A 308 5.41 5.07 -26.02
CA SER A 308 6.04 4.73 -24.74
C SER A 308 5.75 5.77 -23.66
N ILE A 309 5.69 5.31 -22.41
CA ILE A 309 5.73 6.16 -21.23
C ILE A 309 7.15 6.07 -20.69
N GLU A 310 7.88 7.17 -20.69
CA GLU A 310 9.27 7.17 -20.24
C GLU A 310 9.64 8.49 -19.55
N GLY A 311 10.62 8.41 -18.67
CA GLY A 311 11.14 9.59 -18.00
C GLY A 311 11.90 9.31 -16.72
N PRO A 312 12.31 10.37 -16.01
CA PRO A 312 12.93 10.23 -14.71
C PRO A 312 11.97 9.50 -13.75
N SER A 313 12.50 8.72 -12.85
CA SER A 313 11.76 8.06 -11.79
C SER A 313 12.43 8.35 -10.45
N TYR A 314 11.63 8.46 -9.41
CA TYR A 314 12.14 8.68 -8.06
C TYR A 314 11.31 7.92 -7.04
N ARG A 315 11.94 7.63 -5.91
CA ARG A 315 11.32 7.07 -4.71
C ARG A 315 12.02 7.61 -3.48
N ALA A 316 11.25 8.03 -2.50
CA ALA A 316 11.76 8.39 -1.20
C ALA A 316 10.78 7.90 -0.12
N MET A 317 11.30 7.26 0.90
CA MET A 317 10.56 6.84 2.09
C MET A 317 11.43 7.16 3.29
N LEU A 318 11.02 8.14 4.10
CA LEU A 318 11.78 8.60 5.24
C LEU A 318 10.88 8.60 6.49
N THR A 319 11.43 8.16 7.60
CA THR A 319 10.82 8.33 8.92
C THR A 319 11.78 9.10 9.81
N TRP A 320 11.29 10.18 10.35
CA TRP A 320 11.99 11.02 11.30
C TRP A 320 11.30 10.96 12.66
N ARG A 321 12.04 10.64 13.71
CA ARG A 321 11.58 10.49 15.10
C ARG A 321 12.25 11.53 15.97
N PRO A 322 11.82 12.80 15.93
CA PRO A 322 12.46 13.86 16.73
C PRO A 322 12.37 13.59 18.23
N THR A 323 11.36 12.84 18.64
CA THR A 323 11.20 12.37 20.02
C THR A 323 10.66 10.94 20.03
N ARG A 324 10.70 10.27 21.18
CA ARG A 324 10.08 8.94 21.33
C ARG A 324 8.55 8.94 21.20
N LEU A 325 7.92 10.11 21.24
CA LEU A 325 6.46 10.26 21.18
C LEU A 325 5.96 10.75 19.81
N LEU A 326 6.86 11.06 18.88
CA LEU A 326 6.52 11.64 17.59
C LEU A 326 7.27 10.97 16.47
N ASP A 327 6.51 10.43 15.51
CA ASP A 327 7.01 9.97 14.22
C ASP A 327 6.51 10.87 13.11
N VAL A 328 7.37 11.23 12.20
CA VAL A 328 7.05 11.94 10.97
C VAL A 328 7.46 11.07 9.79
N HIS A 329 6.51 10.76 8.92
CA HIS A 329 6.71 9.90 7.75
C HIS A 329 6.59 10.72 6.48
N PHE A 330 7.57 10.60 5.61
CA PHE A 330 7.52 11.19 4.27
C PHE A 330 7.65 10.10 3.21
N LYS A 331 6.73 10.08 2.26
CA LYS A 331 6.77 9.22 1.08
C LYS A 331 6.63 10.08 -0.17
N ALA A 332 7.51 9.84 -1.14
CA ALA A 332 7.41 10.43 -2.47
C ALA A 332 7.73 9.34 -3.50
N GLU A 333 6.89 9.20 -4.53
CA GLU A 333 7.08 8.18 -5.54
C GLU A 333 6.48 8.61 -6.87
N GLN A 334 7.19 8.26 -7.96
CA GLN A 334 6.64 8.32 -9.30
C GLN A 334 6.45 6.90 -9.83
N ILE A 335 5.27 6.64 -10.38
CA ILE A 335 4.90 5.34 -10.91
C ILE A 335 4.13 5.45 -12.22
N VAL A 336 4.25 4.41 -13.04
CA VAL A 336 3.38 4.20 -14.21
C VAL A 336 2.28 3.22 -13.81
N THR A 337 1.02 3.65 -13.92
CA THR A 337 -0.15 2.82 -13.59
C THR A 337 -1.14 2.79 -14.74
N GLU A 338 -2.08 1.88 -14.68
CA GLU A 338 -3.15 1.75 -15.68
C GLU A 338 -4.41 2.51 -15.26
N THR A 339 -5.34 2.62 -16.18
CA THR A 339 -6.63 3.31 -15.96
C THR A 339 -7.76 2.55 -16.66
N SER A 340 -8.96 2.67 -16.15
CA SER A 340 -10.18 2.19 -16.82
C SER A 340 -10.62 3.08 -17.97
N ASP A 341 -10.01 4.24 -18.13
CA ASP A 341 -10.34 5.16 -19.20
C ASP A 341 -9.81 4.62 -20.52
N THR A 342 -10.71 4.12 -21.36
CA THR A 342 -10.38 3.51 -22.66
C THR A 342 -9.77 4.50 -23.66
N SER A 343 -9.82 5.80 -23.38
CA SER A 343 -9.15 6.83 -24.18
C SER A 343 -7.71 7.09 -23.73
N SER A 344 -7.29 6.50 -22.61
CA SER A 344 -5.95 6.61 -22.06
C SER A 344 -5.24 5.25 -22.08
N THR A 345 -3.95 5.30 -22.31
CA THR A 345 -3.09 4.11 -22.41
C THR A 345 -2.33 3.82 -21.12
N GLY A 346 -2.31 4.76 -20.21
CA GLY A 346 -1.67 4.66 -18.91
C GLY A 346 -1.56 6.02 -18.26
N VAL A 347 -1.14 6.01 -17.02
CA VAL A 347 -1.00 7.20 -16.17
C VAL A 347 0.39 7.23 -15.55
N LEU A 348 1.06 8.38 -15.66
CA LEU A 348 2.24 8.67 -14.86
C LEU A 348 1.80 9.46 -13.63
N ALA A 349 1.83 8.79 -12.49
CA ALA A 349 1.40 9.35 -11.23
C ALA A 349 2.61 9.78 -10.39
N ASN A 350 2.55 11.00 -9.87
CA ASN A 350 3.51 11.56 -8.93
C ASN A 350 2.82 11.74 -7.60
N ALA A 351 3.19 10.97 -6.59
CA ALA A 351 2.56 11.00 -5.29
C ALA A 351 3.53 11.44 -4.20
N PHE A 352 3.04 12.31 -3.32
CA PHE A 352 3.73 12.81 -2.14
C PHE A 352 2.82 12.64 -0.94
N GLN A 353 3.35 12.14 0.15
CA GLN A 353 2.61 11.99 1.40
C GLN A 353 3.47 12.42 2.58
N LEU A 354 2.90 13.17 3.47
CA LEU A 354 3.46 13.51 4.78
C LEU A 354 2.51 13.01 5.86
N GLY A 355 3.01 12.22 6.78
CA GLY A 355 2.26 11.69 7.91
C GLY A 355 2.93 12.05 9.23
N LEU A 356 2.14 12.10 10.29
CA LEU A 356 2.58 12.36 11.64
C LEU A 356 1.79 11.48 12.59
N ASP A 357 2.48 10.73 13.45
CA ASP A 357 1.89 9.97 14.55
C ASP A 357 2.44 10.50 15.87
N TYR A 358 1.55 10.93 16.76
CA TYR A 358 1.89 11.51 18.04
C TYR A 358 1.22 10.78 19.20
N GLU A 359 2.02 10.27 20.12
CA GLU A 359 1.56 9.71 21.38
C GLU A 359 1.27 10.85 22.37
N LEU A 360 0.05 11.39 22.32
CA LEU A 360 -0.39 12.46 23.23
C LEU A 360 -0.40 11.97 24.68
N ARG A 361 -0.82 10.74 24.87
CA ARG A 361 -0.74 9.96 26.12
C ARG A 361 -0.52 8.50 25.75
N ARG A 362 -0.06 7.67 26.67
CA ARG A 362 0.13 6.22 26.45
C ARG A 362 -1.09 5.52 25.86
N ASN A 363 -2.28 6.02 26.10
CA ASN A 363 -3.54 5.49 25.62
C ASN A 363 -4.26 6.41 24.61
N VAL A 364 -3.64 7.49 24.16
CA VAL A 364 -4.20 8.41 23.16
C VAL A 364 -3.17 8.69 22.08
N ILE A 365 -3.46 8.21 20.87
CA ILE A 365 -2.61 8.41 19.69
C ILE A 365 -3.34 9.32 18.72
N VAL A 366 -2.65 10.36 18.26
CA VAL A 366 -3.14 11.30 17.25
C VAL A 366 -2.33 11.07 15.97
N SER A 367 -3.01 10.81 14.85
CA SER A 367 -2.40 10.66 13.54
C SER A 367 -2.93 11.72 12.60
N LEU A 368 -2.05 12.41 11.91
CA LEU A 368 -2.36 13.36 10.85
C LEU A 368 -1.63 12.95 9.57
N ALA A 369 -2.26 13.09 8.42
CA ALA A 369 -1.59 12.89 7.15
C ALA A 369 -2.12 13.86 6.10
N GLY A 370 -1.26 14.25 5.16
CA GLY A 370 -1.60 15.00 3.96
C GLY A 370 -0.98 14.33 2.74
N GLY A 371 -1.72 14.27 1.65
CA GLY A 371 -1.28 13.70 0.38
C GLY A 371 -1.50 14.67 -0.76
N TYR A 372 -0.60 14.65 -1.71
CA TYR A 372 -0.69 15.35 -2.99
C TYR A 372 -0.31 14.38 -4.09
N GLU A 373 -1.17 14.24 -5.10
CA GLU A 373 -0.93 13.39 -6.26
C GLU A 373 -1.21 14.18 -7.53
N ASN A 374 -0.33 14.04 -8.52
CA ASN A 374 -0.50 14.62 -9.84
C ASN A 374 -0.39 13.51 -10.88
N ASP A 375 -1.49 13.30 -11.60
CA ASP A 375 -1.68 12.24 -12.57
C ASP A 375 -1.69 12.81 -13.97
N ARG A 376 -0.80 12.34 -14.82
CA ARG A 376 -0.75 12.66 -16.23
C ARG A 376 -1.18 11.44 -17.04
N PHE A 377 -2.29 11.59 -17.75
CA PHE A 377 -2.80 10.56 -18.63
C PHE A 377 -2.11 10.62 -20.00
N PHE A 378 -1.82 9.44 -20.55
CA PHE A 378 -1.25 9.32 -21.90
C PHE A 378 -2.34 8.86 -22.87
N GLY A 379 -2.30 9.39 -24.11
CA GLY A 379 -3.35 9.16 -25.11
C GLY A 379 -4.47 10.20 -25.08
N GLN A 380 -4.59 10.99 -24.01
CA GLN A 380 -5.55 12.09 -23.89
C GLN A 380 -4.97 13.28 -23.12
N PRO A 381 -5.46 14.51 -23.35
CA PRO A 381 -4.95 15.70 -22.66
C PRO A 381 -5.56 15.87 -21.25
N ARG A 382 -5.60 14.80 -20.45
CA ARG A 382 -6.13 14.83 -19.09
C ARG A 382 -5.00 14.86 -18.06
N LYS A 383 -5.15 15.74 -17.07
CA LYS A 383 -4.35 15.79 -15.87
C LYS A 383 -5.28 15.91 -14.68
N ASP A 384 -5.02 15.11 -13.64
CA ASP A 384 -5.73 15.20 -12.38
C ASP A 384 -4.75 15.61 -11.29
N THR A 385 -5.22 16.43 -10.37
CA THR A 385 -4.53 16.73 -9.12
C THR A 385 -5.42 16.30 -7.98
N VAL A 386 -4.90 15.46 -7.10
CA VAL A 386 -5.64 14.95 -5.92
C VAL A 386 -4.94 15.44 -4.66
N MET A 387 -5.70 16.09 -3.79
CA MET A 387 -5.27 16.46 -2.44
C MET A 387 -6.06 15.66 -1.42
N THR A 388 -5.38 15.13 -0.43
CA THR A 388 -6.00 14.41 0.69
C THR A 388 -5.51 14.96 2.01
N SER A 389 -6.37 15.00 3.00
CA SER A 389 -5.98 15.23 4.39
C SER A 389 -6.72 14.26 5.30
N ASP A 390 -5.99 13.70 6.24
CA ASP A 390 -6.50 12.74 7.21
C ASP A 390 -6.15 13.20 8.62
N ALA A 391 -7.13 13.08 9.53
CA ALA A 391 -6.93 13.27 10.95
C ALA A 391 -7.61 12.13 11.72
N ARG A 392 -6.91 11.55 12.68
CA ARG A 392 -7.44 10.48 13.52
C ARG A 392 -7.01 10.65 14.96
N ILE A 393 -7.93 10.33 15.86
CA ILE A 393 -7.64 10.17 17.29
C ILE A 393 -8.05 8.74 17.67
N LYS A 394 -7.12 7.99 18.24
CA LYS A 394 -7.33 6.63 18.74
C LYS A 394 -7.16 6.62 20.26
N TYR A 395 -8.16 6.13 20.96
CA TYR A 395 -8.14 5.93 22.40
C TYR A 395 -8.09 4.42 22.71
N LEU A 396 -7.01 3.98 23.35
CA LEU A 396 -6.85 2.63 23.86
C LEU A 396 -7.56 2.51 25.21
N MET A 397 -8.65 1.76 25.27
CA MET A 397 -9.39 1.57 26.52
C MET A 397 -8.69 0.55 27.43
N ASN A 398 -8.25 -0.54 26.85
CA ASN A 398 -7.52 -1.63 27.50
C ASN A 398 -6.89 -2.51 26.40
N ARG A 399 -6.31 -3.68 26.78
CA ARG A 399 -5.71 -4.62 25.83
C ARG A 399 -6.70 -5.26 24.86
N TYR A 400 -7.98 -5.24 25.16
CA TYR A 400 -9.03 -5.89 24.35
C TYR A 400 -9.78 -4.92 23.46
N GLY A 401 -9.64 -3.61 23.66
CA GLY A 401 -10.45 -2.67 22.90
C GLY A 401 -9.90 -1.27 22.79
N SER A 402 -10.26 -0.63 21.67
CA SER A 402 -9.99 0.77 21.41
C SER A 402 -11.13 1.43 20.63
N ILE A 403 -11.23 2.74 20.74
CA ILE A 403 -12.15 3.58 19.94
C ILE A 403 -11.31 4.55 19.12
N SER A 404 -11.69 4.78 17.88
CA SER A 404 -11.09 5.83 17.07
C SER A 404 -12.12 6.65 16.32
N VAL A 405 -11.85 7.94 16.20
CA VAL A 405 -12.61 8.87 15.36
C VAL A 405 -11.66 9.39 14.30
N PHE A 406 -12.14 9.53 13.09
CA PHE A 406 -11.35 10.07 11.99
C PHE A 406 -12.17 11.00 11.11
N HIS A 407 -11.47 11.93 10.49
CA HIS A 407 -11.94 12.78 9.40
C HIS A 407 -10.98 12.66 8.23
N ARG A 408 -11.53 12.59 7.04
CA ARG A 408 -10.80 12.64 5.78
C ARG A 408 -11.45 13.64 4.85
N TYR A 409 -10.62 14.42 4.19
CA TYR A 409 -10.98 15.26 3.08
C TYR A 409 -10.24 14.80 1.83
N THR A 410 -10.95 14.71 0.70
CA THR A 410 -10.39 14.43 -0.62
C THR A 410 -10.90 15.46 -1.59
N ASP A 411 -9.99 16.07 -2.33
CA ASP A 411 -10.27 16.99 -3.42
C ASP A 411 -9.55 16.52 -4.67
N ARG A 412 -10.30 16.28 -5.73
CA ARG A 412 -9.74 15.99 -7.06
C ARG A 412 -10.15 17.11 -8.00
N ASN A 413 -9.14 17.72 -8.60
CA ASN A 413 -9.29 18.69 -9.69
C ASN A 413 -8.76 18.08 -10.98
N SER A 414 -9.59 18.01 -12.01
CA SER A 414 -9.29 17.41 -13.31
C SER A 414 -9.52 18.42 -14.43
N ASP A 415 -8.69 18.35 -15.48
CA ASP A 415 -8.91 19.12 -16.72
C ASP A 415 -10.23 18.73 -17.41
N ILE A 416 -10.78 17.56 -17.06
CA ILE A 416 -12.11 17.12 -17.49
C ILE A 416 -13.06 17.23 -16.29
N PRO A 417 -13.98 18.20 -16.25
CA PRO A 417 -14.80 18.51 -15.07
C PRO A 417 -15.58 17.32 -14.48
N ALA A 418 -15.95 16.35 -15.31
CA ALA A 418 -16.68 15.16 -14.87
C ALA A 418 -15.91 14.28 -13.88
N PHE A 419 -14.57 14.40 -13.83
CA PHE A 419 -13.72 13.69 -12.88
C PHE A 419 -13.36 14.52 -11.64
N SER A 420 -13.72 15.80 -11.61
CA SER A 420 -13.48 16.66 -10.44
C SER A 420 -14.51 16.40 -9.36
N PHE A 421 -14.09 16.38 -8.10
CA PHE A 421 -14.99 16.31 -6.95
C PHE A 421 -14.27 16.67 -5.67
N ASP A 422 -15.03 17.00 -4.66
CA ASP A 422 -14.55 17.05 -3.28
C ASP A 422 -15.47 16.25 -2.36
N LYS A 423 -14.94 15.69 -1.29
CA LYS A 423 -15.71 14.97 -0.28
C LYS A 423 -15.07 14.96 1.10
N HIS A 424 -15.94 14.96 2.10
CA HIS A 424 -15.60 14.76 3.50
C HIS A 424 -16.11 13.39 3.96
N GLN A 425 -15.27 12.66 4.66
CA GLN A 425 -15.63 11.42 5.32
C GLN A 425 -15.34 11.54 6.80
N VAL A 426 -16.30 11.23 7.64
CA VAL A 426 -16.15 11.21 9.11
C VAL A 426 -16.57 9.85 9.62
N GLY A 427 -15.78 9.24 10.46
CA GLY A 427 -16.13 7.93 10.99
C GLY A 427 -15.71 7.72 12.42
N ILE A 428 -16.42 6.78 13.06
CA ILE A 428 -16.12 6.26 14.38
C ILE A 428 -15.98 4.74 14.27
N ASN A 429 -14.92 4.20 14.87
CA ASN A 429 -14.66 2.77 14.90
C ASN A 429 -14.41 2.31 16.34
N VAL A 430 -14.98 1.16 16.66
CA VAL A 430 -14.69 0.39 17.87
C VAL A 430 -13.91 -0.85 17.43
N THR A 431 -12.78 -1.08 18.07
CA THR A 431 -11.94 -2.26 17.81
C THR A 431 -12.02 -3.19 19.01
N ALA A 432 -12.29 -4.47 18.74
CA ALA A 432 -12.08 -5.56 19.68
C ALA A 432 -10.92 -6.41 19.19
N GLN A 433 -10.01 -6.79 20.09
CA GLN A 433 -8.79 -7.55 19.77
C GLN A 433 -8.44 -8.48 20.92
N PHE A 434 -7.68 -9.55 20.60
CA PHE A 434 -7.26 -10.51 21.62
C PHE A 434 -5.79 -10.90 21.45
#